data_ca8f8efc3259b8a77aac0fb0a9b126c3
#
_entry.id   ca8f8efc3259b8a77aac0fb0a9b126c3
#
_cell.length_a   1.000
_cell.length_b   1.000
_cell.length_c   1.000
_cell.angle_alpha   90.00
_cell.angle_beta   90.00
_cell.angle_gamma   90.00
#
_symmetry.space_group_name_H-M   'P 1'
#
loop_
_entity.id
_entity.type
_entity.pdbx_description
1 polymer ?
#
loop_
_entity_poly.entity_id
_entity_poly.type
_entity_poly.pdbx_seq_one_letter_code
_entity_poly.pdbx_strand_id
1 'polypeptide(L)'
;AIVNGTIVLPDTMVQNCALLYEGNRICGIVHREDVPADATLIDAKGGYVMPGLIDLHIHGYGGCDVCDGDPDALRRMDALMLKNGVTGWLATTMTTDEETLRIAFAACREVMAESGHALLGVHAEGPYINPNKVGAQDAACVTTPTPDFIKKYADVIRLLTLAPEMDADFAAIRELKQDTD
;
A
#
# COMPACT_ATOMS: atom_id res chain seq x y z
N ALA A 1 23.87 11.19 4.04
CA ALA A 1 24.42 10.13 3.16
C ALA A 1 24.35 8.77 3.85
N ILE A 2 23.91 7.73 3.12
CA ILE A 2 24.02 6.34 3.58
C ILE A 2 25.29 5.75 2.98
N VAL A 3 26.16 5.23 3.84
CA VAL A 3 27.52 4.76 3.48
C VAL A 3 27.76 3.33 3.95
N ASN A 4 28.85 2.72 3.48
CA ASN A 4 29.29 1.38 3.89
C ASN A 4 28.23 0.28 3.66
N GLY A 5 27.46 0.39 2.58
CA GLY A 5 26.47 -0.62 2.18
C GLY A 5 26.61 -1.00 0.71
N THR A 6 25.92 -2.06 0.34
CA THR A 6 25.69 -2.44 -1.05
C THR A 6 24.37 -1.85 -1.50
N ILE A 7 24.39 -0.89 -2.42
CA ILE A 7 23.18 -0.22 -2.93
C ILE A 7 22.56 -1.10 -4.01
N VAL A 8 21.29 -1.45 -3.83
CA VAL A 8 20.54 -2.29 -4.76
C VAL A 8 19.75 -1.38 -5.71
N LEU A 9 20.02 -1.54 -7.00
CA LEU A 9 19.35 -0.85 -8.10
C LEU A 9 18.52 -1.86 -8.89
N PRO A 10 17.60 -1.41 -9.78
CA PRO A 10 16.73 -2.32 -10.54
C PRO A 10 17.48 -3.44 -11.28
N ASP A 11 18.64 -3.11 -11.87
CA ASP A 11 19.35 -4.03 -12.76
C ASP A 11 20.76 -4.40 -12.24
N THR A 12 21.20 -3.81 -11.13
CA THR A 12 22.57 -4.02 -10.63
C THR A 12 22.68 -3.70 -9.14
N MET A 13 23.82 -4.06 -8.57
CA MET A 13 24.21 -3.66 -7.22
C MET A 13 25.55 -2.92 -7.28
N VAL A 14 25.69 -1.84 -6.54
CA VAL A 14 26.92 -1.04 -6.49
C VAL A 14 27.49 -1.01 -5.07
N GLN A 15 28.81 -1.06 -4.98
CA GLN A 15 29.59 -0.99 -3.75
C GLN A 15 30.57 0.19 -3.81
N ASN A 16 31.17 0.54 -2.68
CA ASN A 16 32.07 1.69 -2.54
C ASN A 16 31.43 3.02 -2.95
N CYS A 17 30.11 3.08 -2.88
CA CYS A 17 29.31 4.27 -3.16
C CYS A 17 28.52 4.68 -1.91
N ALA A 18 28.00 5.89 -1.95
CA ALA A 18 27.08 6.43 -0.96
C ALA A 18 25.79 6.87 -1.64
N LEU A 19 24.66 6.64 -1.00
CA LEU A 19 23.36 7.18 -1.38
C LEU A 19 23.20 8.54 -0.70
N LEU A 20 23.10 9.60 -1.49
CA LEU A 20 22.82 10.96 -1.01
C LEU A 20 21.32 11.21 -1.02
N TYR A 21 20.81 11.82 0.04
CA TYR A 21 19.44 12.31 0.09
C TYR A 21 19.35 13.60 0.90
N GLU A 22 18.35 14.41 0.59
CA GLU A 22 18.04 15.65 1.28
C GLU A 22 16.53 15.68 1.56
N GLY A 23 16.16 15.81 2.83
CA GLY A 23 14.78 15.67 3.25
C GLY A 23 14.21 14.28 2.87
N ASN A 24 13.21 14.24 2.03
CA ASN A 24 12.56 13.00 1.55
C ASN A 24 12.95 12.63 0.10
N ARG A 25 14.01 13.24 -0.46
CA ARG A 25 14.41 13.00 -1.85
C ARG A 25 15.82 12.41 -1.95
N ILE A 26 15.97 11.38 -2.78
CA ILE A 26 17.27 10.87 -3.20
C ILE A 26 17.86 11.89 -4.17
N CYS A 27 19.09 12.37 -3.86
CA CYS A 27 19.83 13.31 -4.68
C CYS A 27 20.77 12.62 -5.66
N GLY A 28 21.25 11.41 -5.33
CA GLY A 28 22.14 10.66 -6.21
C GLY A 28 22.90 9.55 -5.50
N ILE A 29 23.70 8.86 -6.30
CA ILE A 29 24.70 7.89 -5.85
C ILE A 29 26.05 8.41 -6.28
N VAL A 30 26.96 8.56 -5.34
CA VAL A 30 28.30 9.10 -5.57
C VAL A 30 29.35 8.11 -5.07
N HIS A 31 30.59 8.25 -5.51
CA HIS A 31 31.68 7.51 -4.88
C HIS A 31 31.86 7.92 -3.42
N ARG A 32 32.35 7.01 -2.59
CA ARG A 32 32.48 7.25 -1.14
C ARG A 32 33.32 8.48 -0.83
N GLU A 33 34.33 8.77 -1.65
CA GLU A 33 35.24 9.92 -1.52
C GLU A 33 34.60 11.27 -1.90
N ASP A 34 33.49 11.24 -2.67
CA ASP A 34 32.79 12.44 -3.13
C ASP A 34 31.63 12.84 -2.20
N VAL A 35 31.45 12.15 -1.06
CA VAL A 35 30.44 12.52 -0.07
C VAL A 35 30.78 13.88 0.54
N PRO A 36 29.84 14.86 0.55
CA PRO A 36 30.09 16.17 1.14
C PRO A 36 30.55 16.07 2.60
N ALA A 37 31.53 16.88 2.97
CA ALA A 37 32.17 16.81 4.29
C ALA A 37 31.20 17.20 5.44
N ASP A 38 30.16 17.95 5.14
CA ASP A 38 29.06 18.38 6.05
C ASP A 38 27.86 17.43 6.06
N ALA A 39 27.90 16.35 5.26
CA ALA A 39 26.80 15.38 5.25
C ALA A 39 26.73 14.59 6.55
N THR A 40 25.52 14.45 7.11
CA THR A 40 25.25 13.49 8.18
C THR A 40 25.35 12.07 7.63
N LEU A 41 26.17 11.22 8.25
CA LEU A 41 26.40 9.86 7.78
C LEU A 41 25.52 8.85 8.50
N ILE A 42 24.90 7.97 7.73
CA ILE A 42 24.25 6.73 8.22
C ILE A 42 25.10 5.56 7.74
N ASP A 43 25.65 4.80 8.68
CA ASP A 43 26.46 3.63 8.37
C ASP A 43 25.58 2.39 8.18
N ALA A 44 25.53 1.84 6.97
CA ALA A 44 24.83 0.61 6.65
C ALA A 44 25.55 -0.66 7.16
N LYS A 45 26.75 -0.54 7.73
CA LYS A 45 27.51 -1.63 8.36
C LYS A 45 27.69 -2.87 7.49
N GLY A 46 27.89 -2.68 6.20
CA GLY A 46 28.01 -3.76 5.20
C GLY A 46 26.68 -4.36 4.75
N GLY A 47 25.55 -3.84 5.22
CA GLY A 47 24.22 -4.29 4.81
C GLY A 47 23.82 -3.82 3.41
N TYR A 48 22.62 -4.19 3.01
CA TYR A 48 22.01 -3.72 1.76
C TYR A 48 21.28 -2.39 1.97
N VAL A 49 21.42 -1.49 1.03
CA VAL A 49 20.67 -0.23 0.93
C VAL A 49 19.74 -0.37 -0.26
N MET A 50 18.45 -0.46 -0.02
CA MET A 50 17.44 -0.71 -1.04
C MET A 50 16.17 0.11 -0.76
N PRO A 51 15.28 0.31 -1.76
CA PRO A 51 13.96 0.87 -1.51
C PRO A 51 13.21 0.06 -0.46
N GLY A 52 12.39 0.73 0.34
CA GLY A 52 11.48 0.03 1.24
C GLY A 52 10.50 -0.85 0.47
N LEU A 53 10.02 -1.91 1.11
CA LEU A 53 9.04 -2.80 0.52
C LEU A 53 7.67 -2.11 0.42
N ILE A 54 6.91 -2.49 -0.60
CA ILE A 54 5.52 -2.06 -0.78
C ILE A 54 4.64 -3.30 -0.72
N ASP A 55 3.70 -3.32 0.22
CA ASP A 55 2.74 -4.39 0.39
C ASP A 55 1.38 -3.98 -0.21
N LEU A 56 0.96 -4.65 -1.27
CA LEU A 56 -0.27 -4.32 -1.98
C LEU A 56 -1.49 -5.13 -1.49
N HIS A 57 -1.30 -6.08 -0.55
CA HIS A 57 -2.36 -6.98 -0.13
C HIS A 57 -2.15 -7.48 1.30
N ILE A 58 -2.76 -6.82 2.26
CA ILE A 58 -2.74 -7.24 3.66
C ILE A 58 -4.07 -6.87 4.36
N HIS A 59 -4.75 -7.89 4.91
CA HIS A 59 -6.03 -7.70 5.62
C HIS A 59 -5.85 -7.27 7.06
N GLY A 60 -4.81 -7.77 7.71
CA GLY A 60 -4.54 -7.46 9.11
C GLY A 60 -3.14 -7.83 9.54
N TYR A 61 -2.65 -7.19 10.59
CA TYR A 61 -1.34 -7.45 11.17
C TYR A 61 -1.29 -7.10 12.65
N GLY A 62 -0.56 -7.91 13.43
CA GLY A 62 -0.36 -7.65 14.86
C GLY A 62 -1.64 -7.68 15.70
N GLY A 63 -2.64 -8.47 15.30
CA GLY A 63 -3.92 -8.59 15.99
C GLY A 63 -4.93 -7.48 15.65
N CYS A 64 -4.67 -6.72 14.59
CA CYS A 64 -5.58 -5.72 14.01
C CYS A 64 -6.07 -6.19 12.65
N ASP A 65 -7.25 -5.78 12.23
CA ASP A 65 -7.84 -6.04 10.92
C ASP A 65 -8.31 -4.73 10.29
N VAL A 66 -8.20 -4.64 8.97
CA VAL A 66 -8.64 -3.45 8.21
C VAL A 66 -10.14 -3.25 8.33
N CYS A 67 -10.92 -4.34 8.32
CA CYS A 67 -12.37 -4.30 8.44
C CYS A 67 -12.88 -3.98 9.85
N ASP A 68 -12.00 -3.91 10.87
CA ASP A 68 -12.37 -3.37 12.18
C ASP A 68 -12.80 -1.89 12.11
N GLY A 69 -12.33 -1.18 11.06
CA GLY A 69 -12.66 0.23 10.84
C GLY A 69 -12.16 1.16 11.94
N ASP A 70 -11.12 0.74 12.66
CA ASP A 70 -10.48 1.49 13.75
C ASP A 70 -9.19 2.17 13.25
N PRO A 71 -9.14 3.52 13.19
CA PRO A 71 -7.93 4.24 12.79
C PRO A 71 -6.71 3.91 13.67
N ASP A 72 -6.91 3.64 14.96
CA ASP A 72 -5.80 3.28 15.85
C ASP A 72 -5.26 1.88 15.55
N ALA A 73 -6.10 0.95 15.11
CA ALA A 73 -5.65 -0.33 14.60
C ALA A 73 -4.77 -0.17 13.35
N LEU A 74 -5.17 0.68 12.39
CA LEU A 74 -4.38 0.99 11.20
C LEU A 74 -3.03 1.65 11.54
N ARG A 75 -3.00 2.59 12.49
CA ARG A 75 -1.75 3.20 12.98
C ARG A 75 -0.81 2.17 13.62
N ARG A 76 -1.37 1.20 14.37
CA ARG A 76 -0.58 0.10 14.95
C ARG A 76 -0.02 -0.83 13.86
N MET A 77 -0.84 -1.19 12.86
CA MET A 77 -0.38 -1.96 11.69
C MET A 77 0.78 -1.26 10.99
N ASP A 78 0.60 0.02 10.68
CA ASP A 78 1.61 0.87 10.00
C ASP A 78 2.95 0.85 10.75
N ALA A 79 2.93 1.10 12.04
CA ALA A 79 4.13 1.10 12.87
C ALA A 79 4.84 -0.27 12.94
N LEU A 80 4.08 -1.36 12.91
CA LEU A 80 4.62 -2.73 12.90
C LEU A 80 5.19 -3.09 11.53
N MET A 81 4.54 -2.69 10.44
CA MET A 81 5.00 -2.94 9.08
C MET A 81 6.30 -2.17 8.78
N LEU A 82 6.41 -0.92 9.22
CA LEU A 82 7.64 -0.12 9.10
C LEU A 82 8.85 -0.81 9.77
N LYS A 83 8.67 -1.47 10.92
CA LYS A 83 9.74 -2.24 11.58
C LYS A 83 10.26 -3.41 10.74
N ASN A 84 9.46 -3.90 9.79
CA ASN A 84 9.81 -4.97 8.87
C ASN A 84 10.25 -4.45 7.49
N GLY A 85 10.46 -3.14 7.35
CA GLY A 85 10.94 -2.52 6.12
C GLY A 85 9.84 -2.26 5.07
N VAL A 86 8.56 -2.42 5.41
CA VAL A 86 7.45 -2.02 4.55
C VAL A 86 7.24 -0.51 4.70
N THR A 87 7.48 0.23 3.64
CA THR A 87 7.40 1.71 3.61
C THR A 87 6.24 2.24 2.79
N GLY A 88 5.41 1.33 2.25
CA GLY A 88 4.15 1.64 1.58
C GLY A 88 3.26 0.41 1.62
N TRP A 89 1.95 0.58 1.87
CA TRP A 89 1.03 -0.54 1.89
C TRP A 89 -0.40 -0.13 1.53
N LEU A 90 -1.18 -1.10 1.06
CA LEU A 90 -2.61 -0.95 0.82
C LEU A 90 -3.39 -1.75 1.86
N ALA A 91 -4.28 -1.06 2.58
CA ALA A 91 -5.20 -1.69 3.50
C ALA A 91 -6.24 -2.52 2.73
N THR A 92 -6.18 -3.84 2.84
CA THR A 92 -7.04 -4.73 2.06
C THR A 92 -8.30 -5.10 2.84
N THR A 93 -9.47 -4.77 2.29
CA THR A 93 -10.75 -5.17 2.88
C THR A 93 -11.11 -6.59 2.48
N MET A 94 -11.96 -7.22 3.30
CA MET A 94 -12.63 -8.47 2.94
C MET A 94 -13.95 -8.18 2.22
N THR A 95 -14.52 -9.20 1.56
CA THR A 95 -15.91 -9.18 1.11
C THR A 95 -16.82 -9.16 2.34
N THR A 96 -17.46 -8.03 2.57
CA THR A 96 -18.33 -7.78 3.72
C THR A 96 -19.48 -6.84 3.31
N ASP A 97 -20.36 -6.50 4.24
CA ASP A 97 -21.47 -5.58 3.98
C ASP A 97 -20.99 -4.14 3.72
N GLU A 98 -21.84 -3.35 3.05
CA GLU A 98 -21.50 -1.99 2.64
C GLU A 98 -21.21 -1.07 3.83
N GLU A 99 -21.85 -1.25 4.97
CA GLU A 99 -21.64 -0.41 6.15
C GLU A 99 -20.25 -0.66 6.75
N THR A 100 -19.82 -1.91 6.85
CA THR A 100 -18.46 -2.27 7.29
C THR A 100 -17.42 -1.69 6.35
N LEU A 101 -17.60 -1.80 5.02
CA LEU A 101 -16.70 -1.19 4.04
C LEU A 101 -16.65 0.32 4.20
N ARG A 102 -17.80 0.99 4.39
CA ARG A 102 -17.88 2.43 4.58
C ARG A 102 -17.08 2.88 5.80
N ILE A 103 -17.17 2.14 6.91
CA ILE A 103 -16.45 2.44 8.15
C ILE A 103 -14.94 2.22 7.94
N ALA A 104 -14.53 1.11 7.32
CA ALA A 104 -13.14 0.82 7.02
C ALA A 104 -12.51 1.88 6.10
N PHE A 105 -13.22 2.30 5.05
CA PHE A 105 -12.73 3.35 4.14
C PHE A 105 -12.63 4.72 4.83
N ALA A 106 -13.55 5.03 5.76
CA ALA A 106 -13.47 6.26 6.54
C ALA A 106 -12.24 6.26 7.48
N ALA A 107 -11.96 5.13 8.14
CA ALA A 107 -10.76 4.97 8.97
C ALA A 107 -9.47 5.11 8.14
N CYS A 108 -9.41 4.48 6.98
CA CYS A 108 -8.26 4.62 6.07
C CYS A 108 -8.07 6.08 5.63
N ARG A 109 -9.14 6.78 5.26
CA ARG A 109 -9.10 8.20 4.87
C ARG A 109 -8.57 9.08 6.00
N GLU A 110 -8.96 8.81 7.26
CA GLU A 110 -8.45 9.53 8.43
C GLU A 110 -6.93 9.38 8.53
N VAL A 111 -6.42 8.13 8.52
CA VAL A 111 -4.98 7.88 8.62
C VAL A 111 -4.21 8.43 7.43
N MET A 112 -4.75 8.32 6.21
CA MET A 112 -4.13 8.89 5.00
C MET A 112 -4.03 10.42 5.02
N ALA A 113 -4.84 11.11 5.80
CA ALA A 113 -4.75 12.56 5.96
C ALA A 113 -3.63 13.01 6.92
N GLU A 114 -3.04 12.09 7.66
CA GLU A 114 -1.94 12.36 8.60
C GLU A 114 -0.59 12.41 7.85
N SER A 115 0.44 12.87 8.53
CA SER A 115 1.82 12.81 8.04
C SER A 115 2.60 11.69 8.72
N GLY A 116 3.54 11.08 8.00
CA GLY A 116 4.49 10.11 8.57
C GLY A 116 3.98 8.68 8.65
N HIS A 117 2.91 8.34 7.93
CA HIS A 117 2.42 6.97 7.75
C HIS A 117 2.90 6.39 6.41
N ALA A 118 2.83 5.05 6.29
CA ALA A 118 3.12 4.30 5.07
C ALA A 118 1.86 3.82 4.34
N LEU A 119 0.65 4.09 4.86
CA LEU A 119 -0.62 3.73 4.23
C LEU A 119 -0.84 4.54 2.96
N LEU A 120 -0.87 3.87 1.79
CA LEU A 120 -1.00 4.48 0.47
C LEU A 120 -2.45 4.56 -0.01
N GLY A 121 -3.33 3.73 0.55
CA GLY A 121 -4.73 3.63 0.16
C GLY A 121 -5.33 2.29 0.52
N VAL A 122 -6.43 1.99 -0.11
CA VAL A 122 -7.20 0.77 0.07
C VAL A 122 -7.07 -0.14 -1.15
N HIS A 123 -6.87 -1.42 -0.88
CA HIS A 123 -7.16 -2.49 -1.82
C HIS A 123 -8.55 -3.07 -1.48
N ALA A 124 -9.56 -2.72 -2.26
CA ALA A 124 -10.89 -3.28 -2.09
C ALA A 124 -10.93 -4.68 -2.71
N GLU A 125 -10.85 -5.74 -1.87
CA GLU A 125 -11.01 -7.12 -2.32
C GLU A 125 -12.47 -7.54 -2.15
N GLY A 126 -13.18 -7.60 -3.26
CA GLY A 126 -14.62 -7.76 -3.23
C GLY A 126 -15.37 -6.45 -2.88
N PRO A 127 -16.67 -6.52 -2.68
CA PRO A 127 -17.57 -7.69 -2.68
C PRO A 127 -17.96 -8.23 -4.07
N TYR A 128 -17.33 -7.77 -5.13
CA TYR A 128 -17.63 -8.07 -6.54
C TYR A 128 -16.91 -9.32 -7.04
N ILE A 129 -16.86 -10.37 -6.22
CA ILE A 129 -16.21 -11.64 -6.53
C ILE A 129 -17.24 -12.69 -7.01
N ASN A 130 -16.74 -13.83 -7.48
CA ASN A 130 -17.61 -14.91 -7.92
C ASN A 130 -18.11 -15.73 -6.72
N PRO A 131 -19.44 -15.83 -6.49
CA PRO A 131 -20.02 -16.56 -5.35
C PRO A 131 -19.69 -18.06 -5.36
N ASN A 132 -19.28 -18.63 -6.51
CA ASN A 132 -18.84 -20.02 -6.61
C ASN A 132 -17.32 -20.18 -6.38
N LYS A 133 -16.59 -19.10 -6.14
CA LYS A 133 -15.13 -19.05 -6.00
C LYS A 133 -14.68 -18.13 -4.87
N VAL A 134 -15.45 -18.06 -3.80
CA VAL A 134 -15.24 -17.08 -2.72
C VAL A 134 -13.97 -17.32 -1.89
N GLY A 135 -13.47 -18.56 -1.84
CA GLY A 135 -12.32 -18.86 -0.97
C GLY A 135 -12.66 -18.61 0.50
N ALA A 136 -11.90 -17.75 1.15
CA ALA A 136 -12.11 -17.35 2.55
C ALA A 136 -13.12 -16.20 2.72
N GLN A 137 -13.65 -15.65 1.62
CA GLN A 137 -14.55 -14.50 1.63
C GLN A 137 -15.98 -14.93 2.01
N ASP A 138 -16.78 -14.00 2.54
CA ASP A 138 -18.18 -14.29 2.89
C ASP A 138 -19.09 -14.27 1.65
N ALA A 139 -19.58 -15.45 1.27
CA ALA A 139 -20.49 -15.60 0.13
C ALA A 139 -21.81 -14.81 0.28
N ALA A 140 -22.25 -14.57 1.52
CA ALA A 140 -23.51 -13.83 1.77
C ALA A 140 -23.37 -12.33 1.45
N CYS A 141 -22.15 -11.81 1.43
CA CYS A 141 -21.87 -10.41 1.15
C CYS A 141 -21.47 -10.16 -0.32
N VAL A 142 -21.39 -11.21 -1.15
CA VAL A 142 -21.06 -11.04 -2.58
C VAL A 142 -22.18 -10.30 -3.31
N THR A 143 -21.81 -9.27 -4.07
CA THR A 143 -22.72 -8.46 -4.87
C THR A 143 -22.19 -8.25 -6.29
N THR A 144 -23.04 -7.74 -7.17
CA THR A 144 -22.62 -7.30 -8.52
C THR A 144 -21.87 -5.96 -8.44
N PRO A 145 -20.90 -5.71 -9.35
CA PRO A 145 -20.17 -4.45 -9.38
C PRO A 145 -21.11 -3.22 -9.46
N THR A 146 -20.87 -2.26 -8.59
CA THR A 146 -21.61 -1.01 -8.50
C THR A 146 -20.64 0.16 -8.69
N PRO A 147 -20.50 0.72 -9.93
CA PRO A 147 -19.57 1.80 -10.22
C PRO A 147 -19.70 3.00 -9.30
N ASP A 148 -20.93 3.42 -9.01
CA ASP A 148 -21.19 4.59 -8.15
C ASP A 148 -20.63 4.42 -6.74
N PHE A 149 -20.68 3.22 -6.15
CA PHE A 149 -20.07 2.94 -4.86
C PHE A 149 -18.56 3.10 -4.92
N ILE A 150 -17.92 2.52 -5.96
CA ILE A 150 -16.46 2.59 -6.12
C ILE A 150 -16.02 4.04 -6.35
N LYS A 151 -16.69 4.77 -7.23
CA LYS A 151 -16.39 6.18 -7.52
C LYS A 151 -16.51 7.07 -6.29
N LYS A 152 -17.47 6.81 -5.42
CA LYS A 152 -17.65 7.54 -4.15
C LYS A 152 -16.43 7.44 -3.23
N TYR A 153 -15.64 6.38 -3.37
CA TYR A 153 -14.43 6.11 -2.56
C TYR A 153 -13.15 6.10 -3.39
N ALA A 154 -13.16 6.66 -4.60
CA ALA A 154 -11.99 6.74 -5.47
C ALA A 154 -10.83 7.53 -4.86
N ASP A 155 -11.10 8.38 -3.87
CA ASP A 155 -10.09 9.11 -3.11
C ASP A 155 -9.23 8.20 -2.22
N VAL A 156 -9.73 7.05 -1.80
CA VAL A 156 -9.01 6.08 -0.96
C VAL A 156 -8.69 4.76 -1.67
N ILE A 157 -9.56 4.27 -2.56
CA ILE A 157 -9.32 3.03 -3.31
C ILE A 157 -8.18 3.24 -4.31
N ARG A 158 -7.16 2.37 -4.27
CA ARG A 158 -6.04 2.34 -5.21
C ARG A 158 -5.98 1.06 -6.02
N LEU A 159 -6.61 0.01 -5.52
CA LEU A 159 -6.68 -1.29 -6.16
C LEU A 159 -8.06 -1.90 -5.90
N LEU A 160 -8.65 -2.49 -6.92
CA LEU A 160 -9.92 -3.19 -6.83
C LEU A 160 -9.76 -4.61 -7.37
N THR A 161 -10.05 -5.61 -6.57
CA THR A 161 -10.20 -6.99 -7.03
C THR A 161 -11.66 -7.31 -7.25
N LEU A 162 -11.98 -7.74 -8.45
CA LEU A 162 -13.31 -8.17 -8.85
C LEU A 162 -13.25 -9.39 -9.77
N ALA A 163 -14.38 -10.11 -9.89
CA ALA A 163 -14.57 -11.20 -10.82
C ALA A 163 -15.20 -10.66 -12.12
N PRO A 164 -14.43 -10.48 -13.20
CA PRO A 164 -14.94 -9.85 -14.42
C PRO A 164 -16.07 -10.62 -15.09
N GLU A 165 -16.12 -11.95 -14.89
CA GLU A 165 -17.21 -12.80 -15.39
C GLU A 165 -18.56 -12.55 -14.70
N MET A 166 -18.57 -11.83 -13.57
CA MET A 166 -19.78 -11.41 -12.86
C MET A 166 -20.29 -10.04 -13.32
N ASP A 167 -19.54 -9.34 -14.15
CA ASP A 167 -19.90 -8.04 -14.74
C ASP A 167 -20.48 -8.26 -16.15
N ALA A 168 -21.79 -8.13 -16.29
CA ALA A 168 -22.45 -8.33 -17.58
C ALA A 168 -21.87 -7.40 -18.66
N ASP A 169 -21.38 -7.98 -19.74
CA ASP A 169 -20.74 -7.27 -20.85
C ASP A 169 -19.56 -6.35 -20.42
N PHE A 170 -18.99 -6.59 -19.25
CA PHE A 170 -17.94 -5.72 -18.63
C PHE A 170 -18.37 -4.25 -18.51
N ALA A 171 -19.64 -4.01 -18.25
CA ALA A 171 -20.21 -2.67 -18.26
C ALA A 171 -19.63 -1.80 -17.12
N ALA A 172 -19.61 -2.33 -15.90
CA ALA A 172 -19.05 -1.63 -14.74
C ALA A 172 -17.53 -1.40 -14.89
N ILE A 173 -16.79 -2.38 -15.40
CA ILE A 173 -15.35 -2.26 -15.64
C ILE A 173 -15.05 -1.16 -16.67
N ARG A 174 -15.82 -1.10 -17.77
CA ARG A 174 -15.64 -0.06 -18.80
C ARG A 174 -15.94 1.33 -18.27
N GLU A 175 -16.99 1.45 -17.47
CA GLU A 175 -17.37 2.71 -16.84
C GLU A 175 -16.30 3.19 -15.85
N LEU A 176 -15.85 2.31 -14.95
CA LEU A 176 -14.79 2.63 -14.00
C LEU A 176 -13.50 3.06 -14.71
N LYS A 177 -13.10 2.35 -15.78
CA LYS A 177 -11.89 2.68 -16.55
C LYS A 177 -11.96 4.04 -17.25
N GLN A 178 -13.16 4.59 -17.52
CA GLN A 178 -13.32 5.91 -18.12
C GLN A 178 -13.20 7.03 -17.10
N ASP A 179 -13.59 6.76 -15.85
CA ASP A 179 -13.76 7.77 -14.82
C ASP A 179 -12.69 7.70 -13.71
N THR A 180 -11.82 6.70 -13.75
CA THR A 180 -10.72 6.52 -12.79
C THR A 180 -9.40 6.25 -13.51
N ASP A 181 -8.28 6.67 -12.90
CA ASP A 181 -6.92 6.43 -13.37
C ASP A 181 -6.45 4.98 -13.07
#